data_c5017092f32895fb65be8eb05b82728f
#
_entry.id   c5017092f32895fb65be8eb05b82728f
#
_cell.length_a   1.000
_cell.length_b   1.000
_cell.length_c   1.000
_cell.angle_alpha   90.00
_cell.angle_beta   90.00
_cell.angle_gamma   90.00
#
_symmetry.space_group_name_H-M   'P 1'
#
loop_
_entity.id
_entity.type
_entity.pdbx_description
1 polymer ?
#
loop_
_entity_poly.entity_id
_entity_poly.type
_entity_poly.pdbx_seq_one_letter_code
_entity_poly.pdbx_strand_id
1 'polypeptide(L)'
;MIEKEELFSIIPHRGRMLLLSRIKGYNLEERSIEAEYDITGDCLFYDPSADGIPAWTGFEFIAQAISALSGLRGRERGEEPKIGFILSVSSAKIGIPYFRAGNTAEIRTKEIGRMDSVYTFEGEVFLEGRKVFEGKLTVMDVDNDQAQALKKGA
;
A
#
# COMPACT_ATOMS: atom_id res chain seq x y z
N MET A 1 14.31 9.78 -1.55
CA MET A 1 13.97 8.34 -1.76
C MET A 1 14.20 7.57 -0.47
N ILE A 2 13.27 6.71 -0.09
CA ILE A 2 13.35 5.88 1.12
C ILE A 2 13.50 4.44 0.67
N GLU A 3 14.60 3.80 1.08
CA GLU A 3 14.90 2.43 0.70
C GLU A 3 14.29 1.42 1.68
N LYS A 4 14.34 0.13 1.31
CA LYS A 4 13.63 -0.96 1.99
C LYS A 4 13.94 -1.07 3.48
N GLU A 5 15.19 -0.87 3.87
CA GLU A 5 15.61 -0.99 5.26
C GLU A 5 14.92 0.04 6.16
N GLU A 6 14.71 1.24 5.64
CA GLU A 6 14.02 2.32 6.38
C GLU A 6 12.51 2.11 6.43
N LEU A 7 11.93 1.37 5.48
CA LEU A 7 10.50 1.06 5.47
C LEU A 7 10.06 0.33 6.75
N PHE A 8 10.94 -0.46 7.35
CA PHE A 8 10.62 -1.18 8.59
C PHE A 8 10.26 -0.28 9.77
N SER A 9 10.72 0.97 9.75
CA SER A 9 10.35 1.97 10.76
C SER A 9 9.08 2.75 10.43
N ILE A 10 8.55 2.57 9.23
CA ILE A 10 7.45 3.36 8.68
C ILE A 10 6.17 2.54 8.59
N ILE A 11 6.27 1.26 8.18
CA ILE A 11 5.13 0.37 8.02
C ILE A 11 5.29 -0.90 8.85
N PRO A 12 4.17 -1.52 9.27
CA PRO A 12 4.22 -2.75 10.09
C PRO A 12 4.46 -4.03 9.30
N HIS A 13 4.33 -4.00 7.99
CA HIS A 13 4.47 -5.16 7.10
C HIS A 13 5.90 -5.73 7.12
N ARG A 14 6.03 -7.07 7.06
CA ARG A 14 7.32 -7.76 7.15
C ARG A 14 7.39 -8.95 6.20
N GLY A 15 8.63 -9.31 5.82
CA GLY A 15 8.91 -10.50 5.02
C GLY A 15 8.19 -10.50 3.69
N ARG A 16 7.59 -11.64 3.36
CA ARG A 16 6.88 -11.85 2.09
C ARG A 16 5.59 -11.02 1.95
N MET A 17 5.09 -10.48 3.05
CA MET A 17 3.92 -9.59 3.08
C MET A 17 4.28 -8.13 2.80
N LEU A 18 5.56 -7.77 2.77
CA LEU A 18 5.99 -6.42 2.42
C LEU A 18 6.02 -6.28 0.90
N LEU A 19 5.05 -5.56 0.35
CA LEU A 19 4.88 -5.34 -1.09
C LEU A 19 5.27 -3.92 -1.51
N LEU A 20 6.29 -3.37 -0.88
CA LEU A 20 6.96 -2.14 -1.28
C LEU A 20 8.46 -2.38 -1.26
N SER A 21 9.16 -1.86 -2.25
CA SER A 21 10.62 -1.90 -2.33
C SER A 21 11.23 -0.58 -1.92
N ARG A 22 10.59 0.54 -2.28
CA ARG A 22 11.05 1.88 -1.94
C ARG A 22 9.94 2.91 -2.07
N ILE A 23 10.12 4.04 -1.40
CA ILE A 23 9.28 5.23 -1.58
C ILE A 23 10.06 6.21 -2.44
N LYS A 24 9.48 6.63 -3.55
CA LYS A 24 10.07 7.58 -4.49
C LYS A 24 9.93 9.02 -4.00
N GLY A 25 8.80 9.34 -3.42
CA GLY A 25 8.51 10.65 -2.90
C GLY A 25 7.15 10.70 -2.20
N TYR A 26 6.93 11.73 -1.44
CA TYR A 26 5.66 11.93 -0.75
C TYR A 26 5.44 13.41 -0.44
N ASN A 27 4.19 13.77 -0.24
CA ASN A 27 3.79 15.10 0.19
C ASN A 27 2.74 14.97 1.29
N LEU A 28 3.11 15.34 2.52
CA LEU A 28 2.22 15.20 3.69
C LEU A 28 1.08 16.22 3.70
N GLU A 29 1.27 17.38 3.09
CA GLU A 29 0.22 18.41 2.99
C GLU A 29 -0.85 17.99 1.99
N GLU A 30 -0.43 17.52 0.81
CA GLU A 30 -1.31 17.01 -0.22
C GLU A 30 -1.78 15.59 0.04
N ARG A 31 -1.17 14.91 1.02
CA ARG A 31 -1.45 13.53 1.40
C ARG A 31 -1.36 12.57 0.23
N SER A 32 -0.22 12.66 -0.45
CA SER A 32 0.11 11.83 -1.61
C SER A 32 1.44 11.12 -1.42
N ILE A 33 1.60 9.98 -2.08
CA ILE A 33 2.82 9.20 -2.03
C ILE A 33 3.02 8.46 -3.36
N GLU A 34 4.29 8.36 -3.76
CA GLU A 34 4.73 7.52 -4.87
C GLU A 34 5.71 6.48 -4.34
N ALA A 35 5.47 5.24 -4.67
CA ALA A 35 6.28 4.11 -4.23
C ALA A 35 6.51 3.13 -5.38
N GLU A 36 7.43 2.21 -5.18
CA GLU A 36 7.72 1.14 -6.15
C GLU A 36 7.79 -0.21 -5.46
N TYR A 37 7.40 -1.24 -6.18
CA TYR A 37 7.58 -2.62 -5.80
C TYR A 37 8.24 -3.40 -6.93
N ASP A 38 9.42 -3.97 -6.64
CA ASP A 38 10.13 -4.86 -7.55
C ASP A 38 9.51 -6.26 -7.42
N ILE A 39 8.82 -6.70 -8.46
CA ILE A 39 8.07 -7.96 -8.44
C ILE A 39 9.03 -9.11 -8.61
N THR A 40 9.04 -10.02 -7.63
CA THR A 40 9.89 -11.22 -7.63
C THR A 40 9.09 -12.45 -7.22
N GLY A 41 9.72 -13.62 -7.36
CA GLY A 41 9.14 -14.89 -6.89
C GLY A 41 9.03 -15.02 -5.37
N ASP A 42 9.60 -14.08 -4.61
CA ASP A 42 9.52 -14.08 -3.14
C ASP A 42 8.23 -13.47 -2.60
N CYS A 43 7.38 -12.90 -3.46
CA CYS A 43 6.09 -12.37 -3.05
C CYS A 43 5.17 -13.49 -2.56
N LEU A 44 4.42 -13.24 -1.48
CA LEU A 44 3.46 -14.22 -0.93
C LEU A 44 2.43 -14.67 -1.97
N PHE A 45 2.05 -13.78 -2.89
CA PHE A 45 1.02 -14.04 -3.90
C PHE A 45 1.59 -14.52 -5.24
N TYR A 46 2.89 -14.84 -5.29
CA TYR A 46 3.52 -15.30 -6.52
C TYR A 46 2.94 -16.63 -7.00
N ASP A 47 2.57 -16.67 -8.27
CA ASP A 47 2.08 -17.86 -8.96
C ASP A 47 3.14 -18.31 -9.97
N PRO A 48 3.84 -19.44 -9.72
CA PRO A 48 4.87 -19.95 -10.64
C PRO A 48 4.35 -20.26 -12.04
N SER A 49 3.09 -20.67 -12.16
CA SER A 49 2.50 -21.02 -13.46
C SER A 49 2.32 -19.79 -14.37
N ALA A 50 2.15 -18.60 -13.79
CA ALA A 50 2.00 -17.35 -14.51
C ALA A 50 3.29 -16.50 -14.50
N ASP A 51 4.30 -16.91 -13.75
CA ASP A 51 5.52 -16.14 -13.46
C ASP A 51 5.19 -14.70 -13.03
N GLY A 52 4.27 -14.57 -12.10
CA GLY A 52 3.81 -13.28 -11.65
C GLY A 52 2.84 -13.38 -10.48
N ILE A 53 2.30 -12.23 -10.10
CA ILE A 53 1.32 -12.13 -9.03
C ILE A 53 -0.03 -11.66 -9.60
N PRO A 54 -1.16 -12.16 -9.10
CA PRO A 54 -2.47 -11.78 -9.63
C PRO A 54 -2.69 -10.27 -9.58
N ALA A 55 -3.27 -9.72 -10.64
CA ALA A 55 -3.42 -8.27 -10.77
C ALA A 55 -4.33 -7.63 -9.71
N TRP A 56 -5.22 -8.39 -9.08
CA TRP A 56 -6.03 -7.88 -7.96
C TRP A 56 -5.18 -7.45 -6.76
N THR A 57 -3.94 -7.97 -6.64
CA THR A 57 -3.01 -7.55 -5.58
C THR A 57 -2.62 -6.08 -5.68
N GLY A 58 -2.93 -5.41 -6.79
CA GLY A 58 -2.72 -3.97 -6.94
C GLY A 58 -3.39 -3.15 -5.84
N PHE A 59 -4.53 -3.59 -5.29
CA PHE A 59 -5.14 -2.91 -4.16
C PHE A 59 -4.26 -2.98 -2.90
N GLU A 60 -3.53 -4.09 -2.70
CA GLU A 60 -2.62 -4.24 -1.57
C GLU A 60 -1.36 -3.36 -1.72
N PHE A 61 -0.86 -3.18 -2.93
CA PHE A 61 0.22 -2.22 -3.20
C PHE A 61 -0.21 -0.81 -2.77
N ILE A 62 -1.42 -0.42 -3.16
CA ILE A 62 -1.98 0.89 -2.80
C ILE A 62 -2.18 0.99 -1.30
N ALA A 63 -2.73 -0.05 -0.66
CA ALA A 63 -2.96 -0.07 0.79
C ALA A 63 -1.64 0.08 1.57
N GLN A 64 -0.58 -0.58 1.12
CA GLN A 64 0.73 -0.45 1.77
C GLN A 64 1.37 0.93 1.53
N ALA A 65 1.18 1.53 0.38
CA ALA A 65 1.60 2.92 0.13
C ALA A 65 0.85 3.89 1.05
N ILE A 66 -0.45 3.68 1.27
CA ILE A 66 -1.24 4.47 2.23
C ILE A 66 -0.69 4.28 3.65
N SER A 67 -0.39 3.04 4.03
CA SER A 67 0.22 2.73 5.33
C SER A 67 1.56 3.47 5.51
N ALA A 68 2.37 3.52 4.46
CA ALA A 68 3.64 4.25 4.48
C ALA A 68 3.43 5.76 4.67
N LEU A 69 2.45 6.34 3.98
CA LEU A 69 2.12 7.75 4.14
C LEU A 69 1.67 8.07 5.58
N SER A 70 0.84 7.21 6.16
CA SER A 70 0.41 7.32 7.54
C SER A 70 1.59 7.20 8.51
N GLY A 71 2.49 6.25 8.27
CA GLY A 71 3.70 6.06 9.07
C GLY A 71 4.65 7.25 9.02
N LEU A 72 4.80 7.86 7.85
CA LEU A 72 5.62 9.07 7.67
C LEU A 72 5.04 10.26 8.45
N ARG A 73 3.72 10.42 8.45
CA ARG A 73 3.04 11.44 9.26
C ARG A 73 3.25 11.20 10.75
N GLY A 74 3.08 9.95 11.18
CA GLY A 74 3.31 9.56 12.57
C GLY A 74 4.74 9.81 13.01
N ARG A 75 5.71 9.51 12.14
CA ARG A 75 7.15 9.72 12.41
C ARG A 75 7.48 11.19 12.71
N GLU A 76 6.87 12.12 12.03
CA GLU A 76 7.03 13.55 12.32
C GLU A 76 6.54 13.92 13.74
N ARG A 77 5.61 13.14 14.29
CA ARG A 77 5.04 13.33 15.62
C ARG A 77 5.67 12.41 16.67
N GLY A 78 6.68 11.61 16.31
CA GLY A 78 7.27 10.63 17.20
C GLY A 78 6.37 9.44 17.54
N GLU A 79 5.38 9.16 16.69
CA GLU A 79 4.43 8.06 16.88
C GLU A 79 4.94 6.77 16.19
N GLU A 80 4.59 5.61 16.76
CA GLU A 80 4.85 4.31 16.15
C GLU A 80 3.93 4.07 14.94
N PRO A 81 4.33 3.20 13.98
CA PRO A 81 3.49 2.81 12.85
C PRO A 81 2.15 2.24 13.33
N LYS A 82 1.05 2.74 12.77
CA LYS A 82 -0.30 2.28 13.09
C LYS A 82 -0.73 1.18 12.13
N ILE A 83 -1.60 0.30 12.62
CA ILE A 83 -2.25 -0.71 11.80
C ILE A 83 -3.45 -0.06 11.12
N GLY A 84 -3.50 -0.14 9.78
CA GLY A 84 -4.65 0.30 9.01
C GLY A 84 -5.53 -0.88 8.60
N PHE A 85 -6.82 -0.66 8.56
CA PHE A 85 -7.80 -1.63 8.05
C PHE A 85 -8.45 -1.09 6.78
N ILE A 86 -8.50 -1.94 5.76
CA ILE A 86 -9.27 -1.65 4.55
C ILE A 86 -10.74 -1.92 4.85
N LEU A 87 -11.57 -0.88 4.79
CA LEU A 87 -13.01 -1.01 4.99
C LEU A 87 -13.73 -1.34 3.70
N SER A 88 -13.26 -0.78 2.58
CA SER A 88 -13.84 -1.07 1.27
C SER A 88 -12.86 -0.78 0.16
N VAL A 89 -13.04 -1.51 -0.94
CA VAL A 89 -12.40 -1.24 -2.22
C VAL A 89 -13.52 -0.97 -3.22
N SER A 90 -13.52 0.21 -3.81
CA SER A 90 -14.53 0.61 -4.79
C SER A 90 -13.89 1.06 -6.09
N SER A 91 -14.62 0.95 -7.18
CA SER A 91 -14.20 1.41 -8.50
C SER A 91 -12.87 0.84 -9.00
N ALA A 92 -12.53 -0.41 -8.62
CA ALA A 92 -11.32 -1.05 -9.09
C ALA A 92 -11.42 -1.37 -10.59
N LYS A 93 -10.42 -0.92 -11.36
CA LYS A 93 -10.26 -1.24 -12.78
C LYS A 93 -8.92 -1.91 -12.97
N ILE A 94 -8.95 -3.11 -13.56
CA ILE A 94 -7.76 -3.96 -13.73
C ILE A 94 -7.57 -4.20 -15.22
N GLY A 95 -6.43 -3.73 -15.77
CA GLY A 95 -6.13 -3.82 -17.19
C GLY A 95 -5.23 -4.97 -17.61
N ILE A 96 -4.74 -5.77 -16.65
CA ILE A 96 -3.86 -6.92 -16.89
C ILE A 96 -4.27 -8.08 -15.99
N PRO A 97 -3.98 -9.34 -16.34
CA PRO A 97 -4.27 -10.49 -15.46
C PRO A 97 -3.22 -10.71 -14.37
N TYR A 98 -1.96 -10.40 -14.62
CA TYR A 98 -0.84 -10.62 -13.70
C TYR A 98 0.19 -9.50 -13.80
N PHE A 99 0.80 -9.17 -12.65
CA PHE A 99 2.04 -8.40 -12.61
C PHE A 99 3.20 -9.40 -12.73
N ARG A 100 3.94 -9.36 -13.83
CA ARG A 100 5.00 -10.34 -14.08
C ARG A 100 6.24 -10.07 -13.22
N ALA A 101 6.89 -11.17 -12.77
CA ALA A 101 8.17 -11.09 -12.09
C ALA A 101 9.23 -10.46 -13.02
N GLY A 102 10.12 -9.67 -12.44
CA GLY A 102 11.13 -8.90 -13.16
C GLY A 102 10.71 -7.49 -13.52
N ASN A 103 9.43 -7.15 -13.39
CA ASN A 103 8.93 -5.79 -13.58
C ASN A 103 8.90 -5.02 -12.27
N THR A 104 8.91 -3.70 -12.36
CA THR A 104 8.72 -2.80 -11.22
C THR A 104 7.36 -2.13 -11.35
N ALA A 105 6.50 -2.31 -10.35
CA ALA A 105 5.23 -1.61 -10.26
C ALA A 105 5.46 -0.23 -9.66
N GLU A 106 5.02 0.82 -10.35
CA GLU A 106 4.96 2.18 -9.81
C GLU A 106 3.59 2.41 -9.20
N ILE A 107 3.56 2.84 -7.95
CA ILE A 107 2.34 3.00 -7.16
C ILE A 107 2.18 4.46 -6.82
N ARG A 108 1.03 5.04 -7.15
CA ARG A 108 0.70 6.41 -6.78
C ARG A 108 -0.64 6.42 -6.06
N THR A 109 -0.70 7.12 -4.94
CA THR A 109 -1.96 7.25 -4.21
C THR A 109 -2.08 8.62 -3.56
N LYS A 110 -3.32 9.09 -3.46
CA LYS A 110 -3.65 10.39 -2.90
C LYS A 110 -4.97 10.31 -2.12
N GLU A 111 -5.00 10.93 -0.95
CA GLU A 111 -6.22 11.05 -0.16
C GLU A 111 -7.20 12.01 -0.86
N ILE A 112 -8.45 11.56 -1.02
CA ILE A 112 -9.52 12.34 -1.66
C ILE A 112 -10.66 12.68 -0.70
N GLY A 113 -10.67 12.14 0.50
CA GLY A 113 -11.68 12.43 1.50
C GLY A 113 -11.31 11.93 2.88
N ARG A 114 -11.93 12.52 3.88
CA ARG A 114 -11.69 12.18 5.29
C ARG A 114 -12.95 12.43 6.10
N MET A 115 -13.29 11.47 6.96
CA MET A 115 -14.33 11.65 7.99
C MET A 115 -13.85 10.95 9.26
N ASP A 116 -13.51 11.73 10.29
CA ASP A 116 -12.94 11.26 11.56
C ASP A 116 -11.67 10.41 11.32
N SER A 117 -11.67 9.14 11.70
CA SER A 117 -10.55 8.21 11.50
C SER A 117 -10.64 7.41 10.20
N VAL A 118 -11.59 7.75 9.33
CA VAL A 118 -11.82 7.06 8.05
C VAL A 118 -11.35 7.94 6.91
N TYR A 119 -10.50 7.38 6.04
CA TYR A 119 -9.88 8.10 4.93
C TYR A 119 -10.20 7.38 3.62
N THR A 120 -10.48 8.14 2.57
CA THR A 120 -10.64 7.60 1.23
C THR A 120 -9.48 8.05 0.35
N PHE A 121 -8.87 7.08 -0.31
CA PHE A 121 -7.75 7.29 -1.22
C PHE A 121 -8.11 6.80 -2.61
N GLU A 122 -7.64 7.49 -3.62
CA GLU A 122 -7.54 6.91 -4.96
C GLU A 122 -6.10 6.50 -5.21
N GLY A 123 -5.92 5.40 -5.93
CA GLY A 123 -4.62 4.86 -6.23
C GLY A 123 -4.54 4.31 -7.65
N GLU A 124 -3.32 4.34 -8.17
CA GLU A 124 -2.99 3.88 -9.50
C GLU A 124 -1.71 3.06 -9.45
N VAL A 125 -1.63 2.04 -10.29
CA VAL A 125 -0.42 1.25 -10.49
C VAL A 125 -0.04 1.27 -11.96
N PHE A 126 1.24 1.53 -12.22
CA PHE A 126 1.80 1.62 -13.57
C PHE A 126 2.88 0.56 -13.76
N LEU A 127 2.94 0.01 -14.97
CA LEU A 127 4.07 -0.80 -15.45
C LEU A 127 4.61 -0.13 -16.72
N GLU A 128 5.91 0.18 -16.72
CA GLU A 128 6.57 0.84 -17.86
C GLU A 128 5.82 2.08 -18.36
N GLY A 129 5.34 2.90 -17.43
CA GLY A 129 4.61 4.14 -17.73
C GLY A 129 3.14 3.94 -18.13
N ARG A 130 2.66 2.70 -18.21
CA ARG A 130 1.28 2.38 -18.57
C ARG A 130 0.45 2.07 -17.32
N LYS A 131 -0.68 2.74 -17.15
CA LYS A 131 -1.59 2.45 -16.04
C LYS A 131 -2.27 1.10 -16.27
N VAL A 132 -2.11 0.19 -15.30
CA VAL A 132 -2.62 -1.18 -15.37
C VAL A 132 -3.63 -1.50 -14.27
N PHE A 133 -3.69 -0.66 -13.25
CA PHE A 133 -4.64 -0.81 -12.14
C PHE A 133 -5.02 0.58 -11.63
N GLU A 134 -6.29 0.77 -11.30
CA GLU A 134 -6.75 1.94 -10.55
C GLU A 134 -7.91 1.54 -9.63
N GLY A 135 -8.02 2.22 -8.50
CA GLY A 135 -9.09 1.94 -7.56
C GLY A 135 -9.20 2.99 -6.47
N LYS A 136 -10.28 2.90 -5.72
CA LYS A 136 -10.51 3.72 -4.52
C LYS A 136 -10.59 2.80 -3.31
N LEU A 137 -9.85 3.16 -2.27
CA LEU A 137 -9.82 2.44 -1.01
C LEU A 137 -10.28 3.35 0.12
N THR A 138 -11.16 2.83 0.97
CA THR A 138 -11.50 3.46 2.23
C THR A 138 -10.82 2.70 3.34
N VAL A 139 -10.03 3.41 4.15
CA VAL A 139 -9.20 2.82 5.20
C VAL A 139 -9.48 3.49 6.53
N MET A 140 -9.25 2.76 7.61
CA MET A 140 -9.34 3.27 8.98
C MET A 140 -8.02 3.00 9.69
N ASP A 141 -7.42 4.04 10.27
CA ASP A 141 -6.27 3.91 11.16
C ASP A 141 -6.76 3.59 12.57
N VAL A 142 -6.13 2.61 13.19
CA VAL A 142 -6.38 2.26 14.58
C VAL A 142 -5.06 2.23 15.34
N ASP A 143 -5.09 2.60 16.62
CA ASP A 143 -3.94 2.40 17.49
C ASP A 143 -3.80 0.91 17.88
N ASN A 144 -2.70 0.57 18.54
CA ASN A 144 -2.42 -0.82 18.92
C ASN A 144 -3.48 -1.38 19.89
N ASP A 145 -4.02 -0.58 20.79
CA ASP A 145 -5.05 -1.01 21.73
C ASP A 145 -6.37 -1.30 21.02
N GLN A 146 -6.77 -0.42 20.07
CA GLN A 146 -7.94 -0.61 19.23
C GLN A 146 -7.79 -1.85 18.33
N ALA A 147 -6.60 -2.06 17.76
CA ALA A 147 -6.31 -3.22 16.93
C ALA A 147 -6.45 -4.52 17.72
N GLN A 148 -5.95 -4.57 18.95
CA GLN A 148 -6.08 -5.73 19.82
C GLN A 148 -7.53 -5.98 20.21
N ALA A 149 -8.30 -4.94 20.51
CA ALA A 149 -9.72 -5.05 20.82
C ALA A 149 -10.52 -5.63 19.63
N LEU A 150 -10.22 -5.20 18.41
CA LEU A 150 -10.86 -5.72 17.19
C LEU A 150 -10.51 -7.21 16.97
N LYS A 151 -9.27 -7.61 17.20
CA LYS A 151 -8.84 -9.01 17.09
C LYS A 151 -9.53 -9.91 18.12
N LYS A 152 -9.78 -9.41 19.32
CA LYS A 152 -10.47 -10.19 20.39
C LYS A 152 -11.96 -10.30 20.15
N GLY A 153 -12.57 -9.33 19.43
CA GLY A 153 -13.99 -9.34 19.09
C GLY A 153 -14.34 -10.17 17.86
N ALA A 154 -13.32 -10.70 17.18
CA ALA A 154 -13.54 -11.46 15.94
C ALA A 154 -13.67 -13.00 16.18
#